data_a8b0062ae865b5d4d67bcf26a45cd050
#
_entry.id   a8b0062ae865b5d4d67bcf26a45cd050
#
_cell.length_a   1.000
_cell.length_b   1.000
_cell.length_c   1.000
_cell.angle_alpha   90.00
_cell.angle_beta   90.00
_cell.angle_gamma   90.00
#
_symmetry.space_group_name_H-M   'P 1'
#
loop_
_entity.id
_entity.type
_entity.pdbx_description
1 polymer ?
#
loop_
_entity_poly.entity_id
_entity_poly.type
_entity_poly.pdbx_seq_one_letter_code
_entity_poly.pdbx_strand_id
1 'polypeptide(L)'
;SSSKAKVNVTIPEGYTVAQIFQLLEDSNVASMEDLNDMAANHDYAFSFLQDIPLGDPSRLEGYLFPDTYEFTTPHSALYVINKMLVRFDEVFTDEMRAQVEKSGKTIHEVLTVASLIERETDGTDQKRIASVIYNRLNDPTAETVGLLQIDATLTYINGGRVPVEADKQIDSPYNTYKYKGLPPGPICNPGLESIKAALSPEKTNDYYYALGDDNVHHFFKTYEEHQQFLRSQSRYQQG
;
A
#
# COMPACT_ATOMS: atom_id res chain seq x y z
N SER A 1 3.49 9.17 -42.14
CA SER A 1 3.73 8.94 -40.71
C SER A 1 2.44 8.50 -40.03
N SER A 2 2.39 7.27 -39.56
CA SER A 2 1.22 6.80 -38.82
C SER A 2 1.21 7.47 -37.45
N SER A 3 0.13 8.18 -37.12
CA SER A 3 -0.08 8.67 -35.78
C SER A 3 -0.33 7.49 -34.86
N LYS A 4 0.38 7.43 -33.73
CA LYS A 4 0.10 6.43 -32.71
C LYS A 4 -1.28 6.65 -32.10
N ALA A 5 -1.98 5.59 -31.84
CA ALA A 5 -3.25 5.66 -31.14
C ALA A 5 -3.02 6.15 -29.70
N LYS A 6 -4.00 6.90 -29.16
CA LYS A 6 -4.00 7.32 -27.76
C LYS A 6 -4.95 6.44 -26.97
N VAL A 7 -4.58 6.10 -25.75
CA VAL A 7 -5.41 5.32 -24.82
C VAL A 7 -5.34 5.94 -23.44
N ASN A 8 -6.49 6.00 -22.76
CA ASN A 8 -6.57 6.37 -21.37
C ASN A 8 -6.55 5.09 -20.52
N VAL A 9 -5.63 5.03 -19.58
CA VAL A 9 -5.52 3.91 -18.64
C VAL A 9 -5.76 4.45 -17.24
N THR A 10 -6.78 3.93 -16.58
CA THR A 10 -7.06 4.25 -15.18
C THR A 10 -6.40 3.20 -14.30
N ILE A 11 -5.44 3.65 -13.49
CA ILE A 11 -4.77 2.81 -12.51
C ILE A 11 -5.49 2.97 -11.18
N PRO A 12 -6.18 1.92 -10.70
CA PRO A 12 -6.91 1.99 -9.45
C PRO A 12 -6.00 2.12 -8.23
N GLU A 13 -6.48 2.81 -7.20
CA GLU A 13 -5.83 2.83 -5.91
C GLU A 13 -5.69 1.40 -5.36
N GLY A 14 -4.56 1.10 -4.75
CA GLY A 14 -4.32 -0.21 -4.14
C GLY A 14 -3.73 -1.27 -5.07
N TYR A 15 -3.53 -0.96 -6.34
CA TYR A 15 -2.83 -1.89 -7.25
C TYR A 15 -1.36 -2.00 -6.88
N THR A 16 -0.81 -3.21 -7.03
CA THR A 16 0.62 -3.46 -6.95
C THR A 16 1.31 -3.06 -8.25
N VAL A 17 2.64 -2.93 -8.22
CA VAL A 17 3.45 -2.74 -9.43
C VAL A 17 3.12 -3.80 -10.48
N ALA A 18 3.04 -5.08 -10.06
CA ALA A 18 2.73 -6.18 -10.97
C ALA A 18 1.35 -6.02 -11.62
N GLN A 19 0.35 -5.63 -10.86
CA GLN A 19 -1.00 -5.40 -11.38
C GLN A 19 -1.04 -4.21 -12.34
N ILE A 20 -0.34 -3.13 -12.02
CA ILE A 20 -0.23 -1.95 -12.90
C ILE A 20 0.42 -2.34 -14.22
N PHE A 21 1.52 -3.09 -14.19
CA PHE A 21 2.24 -3.49 -15.39
C PHE A 21 1.41 -4.45 -16.25
N GLN A 22 0.65 -5.35 -15.62
CA GLN A 22 -0.28 -6.21 -16.36
C GLN A 22 -1.36 -5.39 -17.06
N LEU A 23 -1.93 -4.41 -16.37
CA LEU A 23 -2.93 -3.53 -16.96
C LEU A 23 -2.37 -2.74 -18.16
N LEU A 24 -1.14 -2.24 -18.04
CA LEU A 24 -0.47 -1.52 -19.13
C LEU A 24 -0.17 -2.42 -20.32
N GLU A 25 0.24 -3.67 -20.08
CA GLU A 25 0.44 -4.65 -21.15
C GLU A 25 -0.88 -4.99 -21.84
N ASP A 26 -1.92 -5.26 -21.07
CA ASP A 26 -3.27 -5.57 -21.60
C ASP A 26 -3.86 -4.40 -22.39
N SER A 27 -3.44 -3.19 -22.10
CA SER A 27 -3.83 -1.95 -22.81
C SER A 27 -2.92 -1.63 -23.99
N ASN A 28 -1.98 -2.50 -24.32
CA ASN A 28 -1.00 -2.35 -25.41
C ASN A 28 -0.11 -1.10 -25.29
N VAL A 29 0.13 -0.64 -24.08
CA VAL A 29 0.97 0.54 -23.82
C VAL A 29 2.46 0.14 -23.85
N ALA A 30 2.84 -0.89 -23.10
CA ALA A 30 4.20 -1.42 -23.04
C ALA A 30 4.15 -2.88 -22.57
N SER A 31 5.18 -3.66 -22.90
CA SER A 31 5.23 -5.07 -22.48
C SER A 31 5.61 -5.19 -21.00
N MET A 32 5.13 -6.24 -20.36
CA MET A 32 5.49 -6.60 -18.98
C MET A 32 7.01 -6.73 -18.83
N GLU A 33 7.67 -7.36 -19.80
CA GLU A 33 9.13 -7.54 -19.80
C GLU A 33 9.86 -6.21 -19.75
N ASP A 34 9.49 -5.27 -20.64
CA ASP A 34 10.13 -3.95 -20.71
C ASP A 34 9.83 -3.12 -19.46
N LEU A 35 8.59 -3.17 -18.97
CA LEU A 35 8.21 -2.47 -17.75
C LEU A 35 9.00 -2.97 -16.55
N ASN A 36 9.11 -4.28 -16.38
CA ASN A 36 9.88 -4.88 -15.29
C ASN A 36 11.36 -4.52 -15.37
N ASP A 37 11.96 -4.56 -16.57
CA ASP A 37 13.35 -4.20 -16.76
C ASP A 37 13.61 -2.72 -16.41
N MET A 38 12.79 -1.82 -16.90
CA MET A 38 12.94 -0.39 -16.61
C MET A 38 12.65 -0.06 -15.14
N ALA A 39 11.70 -0.72 -14.53
CA ALA A 39 11.42 -0.54 -13.09
C ALA A 39 12.60 -1.00 -12.23
N ALA A 40 13.16 -2.15 -12.53
CA ALA A 40 14.23 -2.75 -11.74
C ALA A 40 15.57 -2.03 -11.93
N ASN A 41 15.91 -1.63 -13.15
CA ASN A 41 17.29 -1.34 -13.51
C ASN A 41 17.57 0.11 -13.89
N HIS A 42 16.56 0.92 -14.19
CA HIS A 42 16.79 2.33 -14.51
C HIS A 42 16.91 3.15 -13.23
N ASP A 43 17.97 3.96 -13.15
CA ASP A 43 18.19 4.85 -12.00
C ASP A 43 17.46 6.18 -12.23
N TYR A 44 16.23 6.26 -11.73
CA TYR A 44 15.41 7.47 -11.81
C TYR A 44 15.94 8.53 -10.85
N ALA A 45 15.99 9.79 -11.30
CA ALA A 45 16.62 10.90 -10.57
C ALA A 45 15.75 11.49 -9.43
N PHE A 46 14.67 10.85 -9.04
CA PHE A 46 13.81 11.34 -7.95
C PHE A 46 14.46 11.08 -6.60
N SER A 47 14.46 12.10 -5.73
CA SER A 47 15.06 12.00 -4.39
C SER A 47 14.45 10.88 -3.54
N PHE A 48 13.14 10.65 -3.68
CA PHE A 48 12.43 9.62 -2.91
C PHE A 48 12.82 8.19 -3.29
N LEU A 49 13.54 7.97 -4.41
CA LEU A 49 14.01 6.64 -4.83
C LEU A 49 15.49 6.38 -4.55
N GLN A 50 16.24 7.38 -4.10
CA GLN A 50 17.72 7.30 -4.04
C GLN A 50 18.24 6.20 -3.10
N ASP A 51 17.53 5.92 -2.02
CA ASP A 51 17.95 4.91 -1.04
C ASP A 51 17.37 3.53 -1.31
N ILE A 52 16.63 3.36 -2.42
CA ILE A 52 16.02 2.07 -2.77
C ILE A 52 16.89 1.38 -3.82
N PRO A 53 17.43 0.19 -3.51
CA PRO A 53 18.35 -0.48 -4.44
C PRO A 53 17.73 -0.85 -5.78
N LEU A 54 18.56 -0.84 -6.84
CA LEU A 54 18.20 -1.38 -8.15
C LEU A 54 18.15 -2.91 -8.09
N GLY A 55 17.50 -3.51 -9.08
CA GLY A 55 17.51 -4.95 -9.31
C GLY A 55 16.16 -5.65 -9.19
N ASP A 56 15.19 -5.04 -8.52
CA ASP A 56 13.85 -5.62 -8.36
C ASP A 56 12.78 -4.61 -8.80
N PRO A 57 11.84 -5.00 -9.68
CA PRO A 57 10.75 -4.11 -10.10
C PRO A 57 9.93 -3.57 -8.93
N SER A 58 9.81 -4.33 -7.84
CA SER A 58 9.07 -3.92 -6.65
C SER A 58 9.69 -2.72 -5.92
N ARG A 59 10.90 -2.30 -6.30
CA ARG A 59 11.51 -1.07 -5.77
C ARG A 59 10.63 0.17 -5.98
N LEU A 60 9.76 0.13 -6.97
CA LEU A 60 8.83 1.22 -7.27
C LEU A 60 7.49 1.10 -6.54
N GLU A 61 7.29 0.03 -5.74
CA GLU A 61 6.03 -0.17 -5.01
C GLU A 61 5.75 1.00 -4.08
N GLY A 62 4.57 1.61 -4.25
CA GLY A 62 4.14 2.78 -3.50
C GLY A 62 4.33 4.11 -4.25
N TYR A 63 5.12 4.13 -5.33
CA TYR A 63 5.52 5.36 -6.03
C TYR A 63 4.88 5.54 -7.40
N LEU A 64 4.11 4.56 -7.88
CA LEU A 64 3.37 4.67 -9.13
C LEU A 64 1.96 5.17 -8.81
N PHE A 65 1.77 6.48 -8.86
CA PHE A 65 0.56 7.10 -8.31
C PHE A 65 -0.70 6.68 -9.09
N PRO A 66 -1.76 6.20 -8.41
CA PRO A 66 -3.02 5.84 -9.04
C PRO A 66 -3.73 7.06 -9.62
N ASP A 67 -3.96 7.03 -10.93
CA ASP A 67 -4.62 8.12 -11.66
C ASP A 67 -5.04 7.61 -13.04
N THR A 68 -5.73 8.44 -13.78
CA THR A 68 -6.00 8.18 -15.19
C THR A 68 -4.93 8.86 -16.04
N TYR A 69 -4.21 8.06 -16.83
CA TYR A 69 -3.11 8.52 -17.67
C TYR A 69 -3.47 8.34 -19.14
N GLU A 70 -3.14 9.33 -19.97
CA GLU A 70 -3.20 9.19 -21.43
C GLU A 70 -1.83 8.76 -21.94
N PHE A 71 -1.81 7.64 -22.68
CA PHE A 71 -0.59 7.15 -23.31
C PHE A 71 -0.78 6.98 -24.81
N THR A 72 0.29 7.15 -25.57
CA THR A 72 0.32 6.69 -26.95
C THR A 72 0.62 5.19 -26.98
N THR A 73 0.18 4.48 -28.03
CA THR A 73 0.33 3.03 -28.07
C THR A 73 1.04 2.58 -29.36
N PRO A 74 2.11 1.79 -29.28
CA PRO A 74 2.88 1.48 -28.06
C PRO A 74 3.78 2.64 -27.62
N HIS A 75 4.22 2.61 -26.37
CA HIS A 75 5.16 3.62 -25.86
C HIS A 75 6.35 2.96 -25.14
N SER A 76 7.44 3.73 -24.95
CA SER A 76 8.57 3.24 -24.19
C SER A 76 8.20 3.02 -22.72
N ALA A 77 8.65 1.91 -22.15
CA ALA A 77 8.41 1.60 -20.75
C ALA A 77 8.99 2.67 -19.82
N LEU A 78 10.15 3.21 -20.17
CA LEU A 78 10.77 4.29 -19.39
C LEU A 78 9.87 5.52 -19.29
N TYR A 79 9.32 5.97 -20.41
CA TYR A 79 8.41 7.13 -20.42
C TYR A 79 7.14 6.85 -19.59
N VAL A 80 6.58 5.67 -19.74
CA VAL A 80 5.35 5.28 -19.05
C VAL A 80 5.56 5.30 -17.52
N ILE A 81 6.63 4.67 -17.06
CA ILE A 81 6.97 4.64 -15.63
C ILE A 81 7.29 6.04 -15.12
N ASN A 82 8.10 6.78 -15.86
CA ASN A 82 8.46 8.15 -15.46
C ASN A 82 7.24 9.05 -15.30
N LYS A 83 6.25 8.91 -16.17
CA LYS A 83 5.01 9.69 -16.09
C LYS A 83 4.26 9.44 -14.77
N MET A 84 4.21 8.19 -14.32
CA MET A 84 3.59 7.84 -13.05
C MET A 84 4.40 8.35 -11.85
N LEU A 85 5.73 8.31 -11.93
CA LEU A 85 6.62 8.84 -10.89
C LEU A 85 6.54 10.37 -10.80
N VAL A 86 6.47 11.05 -11.93
CA VAL A 86 6.27 12.51 -11.98
C VAL A 86 4.95 12.87 -11.31
N ARG A 87 3.88 12.10 -11.57
CA ARG A 87 2.59 12.34 -10.94
C ARG A 87 2.66 12.18 -9.43
N PHE A 88 3.35 11.16 -8.93
CA PHE A 88 3.60 11.02 -7.50
C PHE A 88 4.34 12.26 -6.95
N ASP A 89 5.38 12.70 -7.63
CA ASP A 89 6.18 13.86 -7.22
C ASP A 89 5.33 15.14 -7.12
N GLU A 90 4.39 15.32 -8.05
CA GLU A 90 3.45 16.45 -8.03
C GLU A 90 2.46 16.37 -6.87
N VAL A 91 1.89 15.18 -6.64
CA VAL A 91 0.86 14.95 -5.62
C VAL A 91 1.44 15.02 -4.21
N PHE A 92 2.66 14.52 -4.05
CA PHE A 92 3.37 14.56 -2.76
C PHE A 92 4.01 15.93 -2.58
N THR A 93 3.21 16.88 -2.08
CA THR A 93 3.55 18.30 -2.02
C THR A 93 4.71 18.61 -1.07
N ASP A 94 5.24 19.84 -1.15
CA ASP A 94 6.25 20.33 -0.22
C ASP A 94 5.73 20.37 1.22
N GLU A 95 4.44 20.66 1.41
CA GLU A 95 3.80 20.58 2.73
C GLU A 95 3.82 19.16 3.29
N MET A 96 3.52 18.16 2.46
CA MET A 96 3.59 16.76 2.87
C MET A 96 5.01 16.35 3.22
N ARG A 97 6.00 16.78 2.44
CA ARG A 97 7.41 16.53 2.74
C ARG A 97 7.83 17.15 4.08
N ALA A 98 7.36 18.36 4.35
CA ALA A 98 7.59 19.00 5.64
C ALA A 98 6.97 18.24 6.80
N GLN A 99 5.75 17.70 6.61
CA GLN A 99 5.10 16.85 7.61
C GLN A 99 5.89 15.58 7.88
N VAL A 100 6.43 14.94 6.84
CA VAL A 100 7.29 13.76 6.97
C VAL A 100 8.52 14.11 7.82
N GLU A 101 9.22 15.16 7.46
CA GLU A 101 10.42 15.61 8.19
C GLU A 101 10.10 15.89 9.66
N LYS A 102 9.04 16.62 9.93
CA LYS A 102 8.60 16.93 11.30
C LYS A 102 8.26 15.68 12.11
N SER A 103 7.72 14.64 11.45
CA SER A 103 7.35 13.38 12.12
C SER A 103 8.56 12.52 12.49
N GLY A 104 9.74 12.80 11.94
CA GLY A 104 10.92 11.95 12.09
C GLY A 104 10.89 10.68 11.26
N LYS A 105 9.89 10.52 10.39
CA LYS A 105 9.76 9.36 9.49
C LYS A 105 10.37 9.67 8.13
N THR A 106 10.55 8.65 7.32
CA THR A 106 10.92 8.79 5.91
C THR A 106 9.67 8.74 5.03
N ILE A 107 9.78 9.24 3.80
CA ILE A 107 8.70 9.09 2.80
C ILE A 107 8.37 7.62 2.61
N HIS A 108 9.39 6.76 2.56
CA HIS A 108 9.20 5.31 2.39
C HIS A 108 8.37 4.68 3.51
N GLU A 109 8.64 5.07 4.76
CA GLU A 109 7.86 4.62 5.92
C GLU A 109 6.40 5.12 5.85
N VAL A 110 6.20 6.38 5.49
CA VAL A 110 4.86 6.97 5.36
C VAL A 110 4.06 6.24 4.26
N LEU A 111 4.69 5.98 3.11
CA LEU A 111 4.04 5.24 2.02
C LEU A 111 3.75 3.79 2.40
N THR A 112 4.62 3.17 3.19
CA THR A 112 4.38 1.82 3.70
C THR A 112 3.11 1.80 4.55
N VAL A 113 2.98 2.74 5.50
CA VAL A 113 1.76 2.87 6.30
C VAL A 113 0.55 3.16 5.41
N ALA A 114 0.67 4.09 4.46
CA ALA A 114 -0.41 4.43 3.54
C ALA A 114 -0.88 3.22 2.73
N SER A 115 0.05 2.36 2.30
CA SER A 115 -0.30 1.14 1.55
C SER A 115 -1.07 0.13 2.41
N LEU A 116 -0.74 0.03 3.69
CA LEU A 116 -1.49 -0.80 4.63
C LEU A 116 -2.90 -0.25 4.84
N ILE A 117 -3.03 1.06 5.04
CA ILE A 117 -4.32 1.74 5.17
C ILE A 117 -5.17 1.48 3.93
N GLU A 118 -4.59 1.64 2.74
CA GLU A 118 -5.29 1.47 1.47
C GLU A 118 -5.89 0.07 1.33
N ARG A 119 -5.18 -0.94 1.77
CA ARG A 119 -5.63 -2.33 1.67
C ARG A 119 -6.63 -2.72 2.75
N GLU A 120 -6.71 -1.96 3.84
CA GLU A 120 -7.54 -2.28 5.00
C GLU A 120 -8.82 -1.44 5.09
N THR A 121 -8.82 -0.22 4.56
CA THR A 121 -9.93 0.73 4.73
C THR A 121 -11.24 0.24 4.14
N ASP A 122 -12.35 0.65 4.77
CA ASP A 122 -13.70 0.49 4.20
C ASP A 122 -14.06 1.65 3.23
N GLY A 123 -13.14 2.60 3.03
CA GLY A 123 -13.31 3.78 2.18
C GLY A 123 -13.63 5.07 2.94
N THR A 124 -13.93 4.99 4.23
CA THR A 124 -14.33 6.14 5.04
C THR A 124 -13.49 6.36 6.28
N ASP A 125 -12.64 5.41 6.64
CA ASP A 125 -12.03 5.31 7.96
C ASP A 125 -10.50 5.33 7.96
N GLN A 126 -9.89 5.84 6.90
CA GLN A 126 -8.44 5.80 6.71
C GLN A 126 -7.66 6.33 7.92
N LYS A 127 -8.11 7.44 8.50
CA LYS A 127 -7.43 8.06 9.66
C LYS A 127 -7.54 7.20 10.93
N ARG A 128 -8.64 6.49 11.10
CA ARG A 128 -8.82 5.58 12.24
C ARG A 128 -7.99 4.32 12.08
N ILE A 129 -7.93 3.76 10.87
CA ILE A 129 -7.02 2.65 10.55
C ILE A 129 -5.57 3.05 10.82
N ALA A 130 -5.19 4.25 10.37
CA ALA A 130 -3.86 4.80 10.63
C ALA A 130 -3.56 4.85 12.14
N SER A 131 -4.53 5.27 12.95
CA SER A 131 -4.40 5.31 14.40
C SER A 131 -4.06 3.93 14.98
N VAL A 132 -4.78 2.89 14.56
CA VAL A 132 -4.51 1.52 15.03
C VAL A 132 -3.11 1.08 14.63
N ILE A 133 -2.71 1.31 13.39
CA ILE A 133 -1.37 0.94 12.90
C ILE A 133 -0.30 1.61 13.77
N TYR A 134 -0.38 2.92 13.98
CA TYR A 134 0.60 3.63 14.78
C TYR A 134 0.57 3.24 16.26
N ASN A 135 -0.61 2.98 16.82
CA ASN A 135 -0.72 2.50 18.20
C ASN A 135 0.02 1.16 18.38
N ARG A 136 -0.19 0.22 17.44
CA ARG A 136 0.52 -1.08 17.47
C ARG A 136 2.02 -0.91 17.30
N LEU A 137 2.46 -0.03 16.39
CA LEU A 137 3.88 0.22 16.16
C LEU A 137 4.58 0.85 17.38
N ASN A 138 3.89 1.75 18.06
CA ASN A 138 4.50 2.60 19.09
C ASN A 138 4.42 2.01 20.51
N ASP A 139 3.65 0.94 20.72
CA ASP A 139 3.50 0.32 22.03
C ASP A 139 3.80 -1.18 22.00
N PRO A 140 5.06 -1.56 22.18
CA PRO A 140 5.44 -2.98 22.22
C PRO A 140 4.93 -3.72 23.45
N THR A 141 4.41 -2.99 24.47
CA THR A 141 3.86 -3.59 25.69
C THR A 141 2.37 -3.89 25.57
N ALA A 142 1.71 -3.45 24.50
CA ALA A 142 0.30 -3.76 24.23
C ALA A 142 0.10 -5.25 23.93
N GLU A 143 -1.14 -5.70 23.92
CA GLU A 143 -1.49 -7.09 23.60
C GLU A 143 -0.97 -7.54 22.23
N THR A 144 -0.87 -6.62 21.29
CA THR A 144 -0.36 -6.90 19.93
C THR A 144 1.17 -7.01 19.86
N VAL A 145 1.87 -6.67 20.92
CA VAL A 145 3.34 -6.80 21.11
C VAL A 145 4.17 -6.21 19.98
N GLY A 146 3.70 -5.12 19.35
CA GLY A 146 4.41 -4.49 18.23
C GLY A 146 4.17 -5.15 16.88
N LEU A 147 3.34 -6.18 16.80
CA LEU A 147 2.96 -6.84 15.55
C LEU A 147 1.77 -6.13 14.92
N LEU A 148 1.84 -5.88 13.61
CA LEU A 148 0.72 -5.27 12.89
C LEU A 148 -0.40 -6.25 12.56
N GLN A 149 -0.08 -7.52 12.30
CA GLN A 149 -1.05 -8.58 12.05
C GLN A 149 -2.07 -8.23 10.97
N ILE A 150 -1.57 -7.75 9.84
CA ILE A 150 -2.39 -7.31 8.71
C ILE A 150 -2.38 -8.37 7.60
N ASP A 151 -3.55 -8.94 7.31
CA ASP A 151 -3.71 -10.01 6.31
C ASP A 151 -3.24 -9.59 4.91
N ALA A 152 -3.40 -8.33 4.54
CA ALA A 152 -2.98 -7.84 3.23
C ALA A 152 -1.48 -8.03 2.98
N THR A 153 -0.65 -8.05 4.03
CA THR A 153 0.78 -8.34 3.86
C THR A 153 1.01 -9.79 3.46
N LEU A 154 0.18 -10.71 3.93
CA LEU A 154 0.21 -12.11 3.51
C LEU A 154 -0.21 -12.27 2.05
N THR A 155 -1.26 -11.56 1.64
CA THR A 155 -1.69 -11.53 0.23
C THR A 155 -0.55 -11.04 -0.67
N TYR A 156 0.21 -10.07 -0.23
CA TYR A 156 1.35 -9.54 -1.00
C TYR A 156 2.44 -10.59 -1.24
N ILE A 157 2.69 -11.46 -0.26
CA ILE A 157 3.78 -12.44 -0.32
C ILE A 157 3.33 -13.83 -0.79
N ASN A 158 2.03 -14.10 -0.88
CA ASN A 158 1.51 -15.42 -1.27
C ASN A 158 1.02 -15.49 -2.73
N GLY A 159 1.33 -14.49 -3.53
CA GLY A 159 0.93 -14.46 -4.94
C GLY A 159 -0.44 -13.86 -5.21
N GLY A 160 -0.99 -13.08 -4.29
CA GLY A 160 -2.25 -12.36 -4.47
C GLY A 160 -3.49 -13.13 -4.04
N ARG A 161 -3.32 -14.27 -3.33
CA ARG A 161 -4.43 -15.10 -2.86
C ARG A 161 -5.02 -14.57 -1.55
N VAL A 162 -6.28 -14.90 -1.29
CA VAL A 162 -6.87 -14.72 0.04
C VAL A 162 -6.04 -15.56 1.03
N PRO A 163 -5.56 -14.97 2.14
CA PRO A 163 -4.70 -15.70 3.07
C PRO A 163 -5.42 -16.83 3.77
N VAL A 164 -4.67 -17.91 4.01
CA VAL A 164 -5.09 -19.02 4.87
C VAL A 164 -4.20 -19.04 6.11
N GLU A 165 -4.59 -19.78 7.14
CA GLU A 165 -3.87 -19.82 8.41
C GLU A 165 -2.38 -20.17 8.25
N ALA A 166 -2.06 -21.10 7.35
CA ALA A 166 -0.68 -21.51 7.08
C ALA A 166 0.20 -20.38 6.57
N ASP A 167 -0.39 -19.38 5.88
CA ASP A 167 0.37 -18.24 5.35
C ASP A 167 1.03 -17.40 6.45
N LYS A 168 0.49 -17.42 7.67
CA LYS A 168 1.08 -16.73 8.82
C LYS A 168 2.45 -17.24 9.21
N GLN A 169 2.85 -18.42 8.70
CA GLN A 169 4.16 -19.02 8.96
C GLN A 169 5.21 -18.70 7.89
N ILE A 170 4.83 -18.02 6.81
CA ILE A 170 5.76 -17.69 5.73
C ILE A 170 6.90 -16.82 6.28
N ASP A 171 8.14 -17.25 6.06
CA ASP A 171 9.29 -16.49 6.49
C ASP A 171 9.63 -15.41 5.47
N SER A 172 9.03 -14.26 5.67
CA SER A 172 9.26 -13.05 4.87
C SER A 172 9.25 -11.84 5.80
N PRO A 173 10.12 -10.85 5.56
CA PRO A 173 10.10 -9.61 6.34
C PRO A 173 8.80 -8.81 6.14
N TYR A 174 8.01 -9.12 5.13
CA TYR A 174 6.68 -8.54 4.92
C TYR A 174 5.61 -9.19 5.78
N ASN A 175 5.88 -10.34 6.41
CA ASN A 175 4.88 -11.04 7.24
C ASN A 175 4.71 -10.35 8.60
N THR A 176 3.65 -9.55 8.72
CA THR A 176 3.36 -8.76 9.92
C THR A 176 2.79 -9.59 11.08
N TYR A 177 2.52 -10.87 10.87
CA TYR A 177 2.22 -11.82 11.95
C TYR A 177 3.48 -12.39 12.60
N LYS A 178 4.59 -12.37 11.88
CA LYS A 178 5.84 -12.99 12.33
C LYS A 178 6.86 -11.96 12.80
N TYR A 179 6.95 -10.81 12.13
CA TYR A 179 7.95 -9.78 12.41
C TYR A 179 7.29 -8.50 12.91
N LYS A 180 7.87 -7.94 13.98
CA LYS A 180 7.41 -6.68 14.56
C LYS A 180 7.72 -5.50 13.66
N GLY A 181 6.93 -4.45 13.77
CA GLY A 181 7.15 -3.22 13.05
C GLY A 181 6.60 -3.21 11.63
N LEU A 182 7.03 -2.21 10.86
CA LEU A 182 6.63 -2.08 9.46
C LEU A 182 7.33 -3.12 8.59
N PRO A 183 6.66 -3.60 7.51
CA PRO A 183 7.36 -4.33 6.47
C PRO A 183 8.41 -3.44 5.79
N PRO A 184 9.33 -4.01 4.98
CA PRO A 184 10.42 -3.23 4.35
C PRO A 184 9.97 -2.14 3.40
N GLY A 185 8.76 -2.21 2.89
CA GLY A 185 8.23 -1.21 1.97
C GLY A 185 6.73 -1.35 1.75
N PRO A 186 6.16 -0.48 0.88
CA PRO A 186 4.74 -0.53 0.54
C PRO A 186 4.32 -1.86 -0.06
N ILE A 187 3.07 -2.25 0.17
CA ILE A 187 2.47 -3.47 -0.39
C ILE A 187 1.53 -3.19 -1.56
N CYS A 188 1.34 -1.91 -1.89
CA CYS A 188 0.55 -1.46 -3.03
C CYS A 188 0.86 0.01 -3.29
N ASN A 189 0.24 0.57 -4.34
CA ASN A 189 0.34 1.99 -4.64
C ASN A 189 -0.91 2.68 -4.08
N PRO A 190 -0.78 3.41 -2.95
CA PRO A 190 -1.92 4.00 -2.27
C PRO A 190 -2.41 5.28 -2.94
N GLY A 191 -3.70 5.59 -2.73
CA GLY A 191 -4.28 6.85 -3.13
C GLY A 191 -4.00 7.98 -2.14
N LEU A 192 -4.40 9.18 -2.52
CA LEU A 192 -4.11 10.39 -1.76
C LEU A 192 -4.70 10.38 -0.34
N GLU A 193 -5.92 9.88 -0.18
CA GLU A 193 -6.58 9.86 1.14
C GLU A 193 -5.84 8.96 2.13
N SER A 194 -5.32 7.82 1.68
CA SER A 194 -4.51 6.94 2.52
C SER A 194 -3.17 7.58 2.87
N ILE A 195 -2.55 8.29 1.93
CA ILE A 195 -1.31 9.04 2.19
C ILE A 195 -1.55 10.15 3.23
N LYS A 196 -2.62 10.93 3.07
CA LYS A 196 -2.98 11.98 4.03
C LYS A 196 -3.25 11.40 5.42
N ALA A 197 -3.92 10.27 5.50
CA ALA A 197 -4.20 9.59 6.76
C ALA A 197 -2.92 9.12 7.45
N ALA A 198 -1.95 8.61 6.69
CA ALA A 198 -0.65 8.21 7.22
C ALA A 198 0.13 9.41 7.78
N LEU A 199 -0.04 10.59 7.18
CA LEU A 199 0.60 11.84 7.64
C LEU A 199 -0.11 12.48 8.83
N SER A 200 -1.43 12.33 8.92
CA SER A 200 -2.27 12.95 9.95
C SER A 200 -3.29 11.94 10.48
N PRO A 201 -2.85 10.94 11.24
CA PRO A 201 -3.77 9.95 11.80
C PRO A 201 -4.69 10.58 12.85
N GLU A 202 -5.84 9.99 13.05
CA GLU A 202 -6.68 10.28 14.21
C GLU A 202 -5.96 9.78 15.47
N LYS A 203 -6.17 10.47 16.60
CA LYS A 203 -5.60 10.05 17.88
C LYS A 203 -6.65 9.27 18.65
N THR A 204 -6.43 7.96 18.82
CA THR A 204 -7.31 7.07 19.56
C THR A 204 -6.49 6.11 20.43
N ASN A 205 -7.19 5.35 21.26
CA ASN A 205 -6.61 4.24 22.00
C ASN A 205 -7.02 2.88 21.41
N ASP A 206 -7.38 2.86 20.12
CA ASP A 206 -7.81 1.62 19.46
C ASP A 206 -6.62 0.80 18.98
N TYR A 207 -6.66 -0.50 19.23
CA TYR A 207 -5.64 -1.46 18.82
C TYR A 207 -6.20 -2.55 17.92
N TYR A 208 -7.52 -2.59 17.71
CA TYR A 208 -8.19 -3.61 16.91
C TYR A 208 -9.30 -2.97 16.08
N TYR A 209 -9.57 -3.59 14.95
CA TYR A 209 -10.74 -3.25 14.14
C TYR A 209 -11.26 -4.52 13.46
N ALA A 210 -12.55 -4.51 13.12
CA ALA A 210 -13.16 -5.56 12.34
C ALA A 210 -14.32 -4.99 11.53
N LEU A 211 -14.47 -5.48 10.31
CA LEU A 211 -15.57 -5.09 9.45
C LEU A 211 -16.86 -5.74 9.96
N GLY A 212 -17.88 -4.92 10.24
CA GLY A 212 -19.18 -5.40 10.72
C GLY A 212 -20.06 -5.92 9.60
N ASP A 213 -21.19 -6.53 9.97
CA ASP A 213 -22.24 -6.92 9.02
C ASP A 213 -22.85 -5.71 8.31
N ASP A 214 -22.67 -4.52 8.87
CA ASP A 214 -23.04 -3.23 8.29
C ASP A 214 -22.04 -2.69 7.24
N ASN A 215 -20.99 -3.46 6.92
CA ASN A 215 -19.92 -3.12 5.98
C ASN A 215 -19.07 -1.90 6.36
N VAL A 216 -19.05 -1.54 7.65
CA VAL A 216 -18.10 -0.54 8.18
C VAL A 216 -17.25 -1.17 9.26
N HIS A 217 -16.05 -0.62 9.44
CA HIS A 217 -15.17 -1.06 10.51
C HIS A 217 -15.64 -0.54 11.87
N HIS A 218 -15.55 -1.42 12.86
CA HIS A 218 -15.73 -1.11 14.26
C HIS A 218 -14.38 -1.24 14.95
N PHE A 219 -14.12 -0.38 15.94
CA PHE A 219 -12.80 -0.23 16.53
C PHE A 219 -12.82 -0.57 18.01
N PHE A 220 -11.77 -1.20 18.51
CA PHE A 220 -11.71 -1.72 19.86
C PHE A 220 -10.35 -1.46 20.48
N LYS A 221 -10.36 -1.22 21.79
CA LYS A 221 -9.13 -1.04 22.56
C LYS A 221 -8.48 -2.37 22.91
N THR A 222 -9.29 -3.39 23.27
CA THR A 222 -8.81 -4.66 23.80
C THR A 222 -9.14 -5.83 22.87
N TYR A 223 -8.33 -6.88 22.97
CA TYR A 223 -8.56 -8.14 22.27
C TYR A 223 -9.92 -8.75 22.64
N GLU A 224 -10.28 -8.68 23.92
CA GLU A 224 -11.57 -9.23 24.39
C GLU A 224 -12.76 -8.55 23.72
N GLU A 225 -12.77 -7.21 23.66
CA GLU A 225 -13.83 -6.46 22.98
C GLU A 225 -13.91 -6.84 21.50
N HIS A 226 -12.76 -6.98 20.84
CA HIS A 226 -12.66 -7.39 19.45
C HIS A 226 -13.27 -8.79 19.25
N GLN A 227 -12.92 -9.75 20.12
CA GLN A 227 -13.44 -11.11 20.02
C GLN A 227 -14.95 -11.16 20.28
N GLN A 228 -15.47 -10.40 21.24
CA GLN A 228 -16.91 -10.30 21.49
C GLN A 228 -17.64 -9.78 20.24
N PHE A 229 -17.09 -8.78 19.58
CA PHE A 229 -17.68 -8.25 18.36
C PHE A 229 -17.70 -9.31 17.25
N LEU A 230 -16.60 -10.02 17.02
CA LEU A 230 -16.54 -11.07 16.00
C LEU A 230 -17.60 -12.14 16.24
N ARG A 231 -17.84 -12.54 17.49
CA ARG A 231 -18.87 -13.52 17.83
C ARG A 231 -20.28 -13.01 17.57
N SER A 232 -20.48 -11.69 17.57
CA SER A 232 -21.80 -11.10 17.35
C SER A 232 -22.15 -10.89 15.87
N GLN A 233 -21.17 -11.03 14.96
CA GLN A 233 -21.36 -10.73 13.54
C GLN A 233 -21.45 -12.01 12.73
N SER A 234 -22.49 -12.11 11.88
CA SER A 234 -22.75 -13.31 11.11
C SER A 234 -21.63 -13.63 10.11
N ARG A 235 -20.97 -12.62 9.55
CA ARG A 235 -19.89 -12.81 8.56
C ARG A 235 -18.70 -13.62 9.12
N TYR A 236 -18.52 -13.66 10.44
CA TYR A 236 -17.43 -14.39 11.10
C TYR A 236 -17.87 -15.73 11.65
N GLN A 237 -19.13 -16.10 11.47
CA GLN A 237 -19.63 -17.39 11.91
C GLN A 237 -19.40 -18.40 10.80
N GLN A 238 -18.64 -19.43 11.11
CA GLN A 238 -18.37 -20.53 10.18
C GLN A 238 -19.39 -21.63 10.45
N GLY A 239 -20.24 -21.92 9.46
CA GLY A 239 -21.16 -23.03 9.54
C GLY A 239 -20.46 -24.38 9.44
#